data_8b88415fa5737de31dab37b5d7a00e22
#
_entry.id   8b88415fa5737de31dab37b5d7a00e22
#
_cell.length_a   1.000
_cell.length_b   1.000
_cell.length_c   1.000
_cell.angle_alpha   90.00
_cell.angle_beta   90.00
_cell.angle_gamma   90.00
#
_symmetry.space_group_name_H-M   'P 1'
#
loop_
_entity.id
_entity.type
_entity.pdbx_description
1 polymer ?
#
loop_
_entity_poly.entity_id
_entity_poly.type
_entity_poly.pdbx_seq_one_letter_code
_entity_poly.pdbx_strand_id
1 'polypeptide(L)'
;MDKIRKRFEKINYYTLLKYFLSYFFLLSFLLLCFFIAFRKQLRTAYSTARDNSIQEKLVLFQQSFNNDLDHVFNIHYNLCNNTNLKMLRHSFDSSWYSSLGITDMREFASANPLVSDIIYIQKNGGKVLACKNYIYKSNDEYYFSINHKALKIPVGKYGHDNKNTMVYIKNQELSLLLLFPNVASSKYELFYVIDSDEIIARLNNMLSEEISGVYLTDSENNIISASGDYSVPPVYRLTDSYGLQKNDEGDEIIYTVPVS
;
A
#
# COMPACT_ATOMS: atom_id res chain seq x y z
N MET A 1 -18.21 28.58 85.57
CA MET A 1 -17.68 29.11 84.29
C MET A 1 -17.11 28.04 83.33
N ASP A 2 -16.49 27.01 83.79
CA ASP A 2 -15.84 25.99 82.91
C ASP A 2 -16.79 25.21 81.97
N LYS A 3 -18.01 24.91 82.41
CA LYS A 3 -18.98 24.19 81.52
C LYS A 3 -19.40 25.00 80.32
N ILE A 4 -19.48 26.30 80.42
CA ILE A 4 -19.91 27.23 79.36
C ILE A 4 -18.75 27.34 78.37
N ARG A 5 -17.50 27.48 78.85
CA ARG A 5 -16.31 27.56 78.03
C ARG A 5 -16.07 26.28 77.18
N LYS A 6 -16.21 25.12 77.79
CA LYS A 6 -16.16 23.83 77.09
C LYS A 6 -17.23 23.64 76.04
N ARG A 7 -18.42 24.21 76.23
CA ARG A 7 -19.52 24.17 75.27
C ARG A 7 -19.28 25.10 74.08
N PHE A 8 -18.71 26.30 74.31
CA PHE A 8 -18.29 27.22 73.26
C PHE A 8 -17.14 26.68 72.45
N GLU A 9 -16.14 26.07 73.07
CA GLU A 9 -15.02 25.41 72.39
C GLU A 9 -15.52 24.24 71.50
N LYS A 10 -16.45 23.47 71.99
CA LYS A 10 -17.05 22.36 71.22
C LYS A 10 -17.89 22.82 70.02
N ILE A 11 -18.65 23.93 70.19
CA ILE A 11 -19.45 24.53 69.10
C ILE A 11 -18.51 25.11 68.01
N ASN A 12 -17.47 25.82 68.42
CA ASN A 12 -16.47 26.32 67.47
C ASN A 12 -15.77 25.22 66.69
N TYR A 13 -15.40 24.13 67.36
CA TYR A 13 -14.79 23.00 66.71
C TYR A 13 -15.69 22.33 65.66
N TYR A 14 -16.96 22.10 65.99
CA TYR A 14 -17.96 21.56 65.06
C TYR A 14 -18.21 22.48 63.85
N THR A 15 -18.25 23.77 64.08
CA THR A 15 -18.44 24.75 63.02
C THR A 15 -17.25 24.79 62.08
N LEU A 16 -16.05 24.79 62.67
CA LEU A 16 -14.80 24.78 61.90
C LEU A 16 -14.60 23.49 61.10
N LEU A 17 -14.96 22.33 61.70
CA LEU A 17 -14.93 21.05 61.01
C LEU A 17 -15.93 21.00 59.85
N LYS A 18 -17.14 21.55 60.02
CA LYS A 18 -18.15 21.61 58.98
C LYS A 18 -17.68 22.44 57.78
N TYR A 19 -17.09 23.60 58.00
CA TYR A 19 -16.53 24.43 56.95
C TYR A 19 -15.33 23.73 56.26
N PHE A 20 -14.43 23.14 57.04
CA PHE A 20 -13.35 22.36 56.48
C PHE A 20 -13.82 21.23 55.59
N LEU A 21 -14.76 20.42 56.02
CA LEU A 21 -15.33 19.36 55.22
C LEU A 21 -16.01 19.89 53.94
N SER A 22 -16.73 20.99 54.03
CA SER A 22 -17.39 21.63 52.89
C SER A 22 -16.38 22.07 51.84
N TYR A 23 -15.31 22.76 52.23
CA TYR A 23 -14.22 23.19 51.35
C TYR A 23 -13.49 21.97 50.77
N PHE A 24 -13.24 20.96 51.58
CA PHE A 24 -12.58 19.74 51.14
C PHE A 24 -13.43 19.02 50.04
N PHE A 25 -14.73 18.87 50.24
CA PHE A 25 -15.61 18.29 49.21
C PHE A 25 -15.66 19.15 47.96
N LEU A 26 -15.73 20.46 48.08
CA LEU A 26 -15.76 21.38 46.95
C LEU A 26 -14.45 21.30 46.15
N LEU A 27 -13.31 21.29 46.83
CA LEU A 27 -12.00 21.13 46.18
C LEU A 27 -11.84 19.77 45.49
N SER A 28 -12.27 18.69 46.18
CA SER A 28 -12.25 17.35 45.63
C SER A 28 -13.13 17.21 44.36
N PHE A 29 -14.31 17.83 44.38
CA PHE A 29 -15.20 17.86 43.24
C PHE A 29 -14.59 18.63 42.05
N LEU A 30 -13.98 19.79 42.30
CA LEU A 30 -13.28 20.55 41.25
C LEU A 30 -12.12 19.77 40.67
N LEU A 31 -11.32 19.09 41.49
CA LEU A 31 -10.25 18.23 41.04
C LEU A 31 -10.76 17.05 40.20
N LEU A 32 -11.88 16.44 40.60
CA LEU A 32 -12.49 15.37 39.83
C LEU A 32 -12.97 15.86 38.46
N CYS A 33 -13.65 17.00 38.39
CA CYS A 33 -14.09 17.61 37.16
C CYS A 33 -12.88 17.94 36.23
N PHE A 34 -11.82 18.51 36.79
CA PHE A 34 -10.59 18.79 36.08
C PHE A 34 -9.96 17.51 35.54
N PHE A 35 -9.88 16.46 36.35
CA PHE A 35 -9.32 15.18 35.94
C PHE A 35 -10.10 14.53 34.79
N ILE A 36 -11.44 14.58 34.85
CA ILE A 36 -12.30 14.06 33.78
C ILE A 36 -12.09 14.84 32.46
N ALA A 37 -12.07 16.18 32.54
CA ALA A 37 -11.85 17.06 31.40
C ALA A 37 -10.47 16.84 30.79
N PHE A 38 -9.43 16.79 31.64
CA PHE A 38 -8.05 16.54 31.21
C PHE A 38 -7.90 15.18 30.55
N ARG A 39 -8.47 14.12 31.14
CA ARG A 39 -8.45 12.77 30.54
C ARG A 39 -9.11 12.73 29.17
N LYS A 40 -10.25 13.41 29.01
CA LYS A 40 -10.93 13.51 27.71
C LYS A 40 -10.05 14.24 26.67
N GLN A 41 -9.46 15.37 27.05
CA GLN A 41 -8.60 16.13 26.17
C GLN A 41 -7.34 15.33 25.74
N LEU A 42 -6.73 14.63 26.70
CA LEU A 42 -5.54 13.81 26.47
C LEU A 42 -5.87 12.64 25.51
N ARG A 43 -7.02 11.97 25.70
CA ARG A 43 -7.47 10.91 24.80
C ARG A 43 -7.73 11.41 23.38
N THR A 44 -8.36 12.59 23.25
CA THR A 44 -8.60 13.20 21.93
C THR A 44 -7.29 13.58 21.25
N ALA A 45 -6.36 14.20 21.97
CA ALA A 45 -5.06 14.59 21.45
C ALA A 45 -4.24 13.36 20.99
N TYR A 46 -4.25 12.29 21.79
CA TYR A 46 -3.57 11.03 21.43
C TYR A 46 -4.18 10.38 20.19
N SER A 47 -5.53 10.29 20.13
CA SER A 47 -6.22 9.76 18.95
C SER A 47 -5.88 10.55 17.69
N THR A 48 -5.94 11.89 17.76
CA THR A 48 -5.61 12.76 16.62
C THR A 48 -4.16 12.60 16.17
N ALA A 49 -3.22 12.53 17.12
CA ALA A 49 -1.79 12.34 16.81
C ALA A 49 -1.55 10.99 16.13
N ARG A 50 -2.19 9.92 16.63
CA ARG A 50 -2.12 8.59 16.03
C ARG A 50 -2.68 8.60 14.60
N ASP A 51 -3.89 9.15 14.42
CA ASP A 51 -4.56 9.18 13.13
C ASP A 51 -3.73 9.94 12.09
N ASN A 52 -3.14 11.07 12.47
CA ASN A 52 -2.22 11.83 11.62
C ASN A 52 -0.96 11.02 11.26
N SER A 53 -0.36 10.31 12.23
CA SER A 53 0.83 9.48 11.99
C SER A 53 0.55 8.35 10.99
N ILE A 54 -0.60 7.68 11.11
CA ILE A 54 -1.00 6.61 10.18
C ILE A 54 -1.22 7.19 8.78
N GLN A 55 -1.92 8.30 8.70
CA GLN A 55 -2.18 8.97 7.41
C GLN A 55 -0.87 9.42 6.74
N GLU A 56 0.07 9.97 7.49
CA GLU A 56 1.39 10.36 6.97
C GLU A 56 2.15 9.15 6.41
N LYS A 57 2.17 8.02 7.11
CA LYS A 57 2.81 6.78 6.61
C LYS A 57 2.19 6.31 5.29
N LEU A 58 0.85 6.33 5.18
CA LEU A 58 0.15 5.96 3.96
C LEU A 58 0.49 6.88 2.78
N VAL A 59 0.52 8.20 3.03
CA VAL A 59 0.89 9.19 2.00
C VAL A 59 2.34 8.99 1.55
N LEU A 60 3.26 8.73 2.47
CA LEU A 60 4.65 8.45 2.13
C LEU A 60 4.80 7.17 1.31
N PHE A 61 4.06 6.11 1.66
CA PHE A 61 4.02 4.89 0.87
C PHE A 61 3.49 5.16 -0.54
N GLN A 62 2.34 5.85 -0.66
CA GLN A 62 1.76 6.23 -1.93
C GLN A 62 2.76 7.00 -2.82
N GLN A 63 3.39 8.02 -2.26
CA GLN A 63 4.36 8.85 -3.00
C GLN A 63 5.56 8.01 -3.46
N SER A 64 6.11 7.18 -2.57
CA SER A 64 7.22 6.29 -2.91
C SER A 64 6.83 5.30 -4.00
N PHE A 65 5.66 4.68 -3.87
CA PHE A 65 5.18 3.70 -4.84
C PHE A 65 4.89 4.33 -6.21
N ASN A 66 4.25 5.49 -6.23
CA ASN A 66 4.00 6.25 -7.47
C ASN A 66 5.31 6.69 -8.14
N ASN A 67 6.28 7.17 -7.37
CA ASN A 67 7.60 7.53 -7.91
C ASN A 67 8.30 6.33 -8.57
N ASP A 68 8.18 5.14 -7.99
CA ASP A 68 8.74 3.92 -8.58
C ASP A 68 7.99 3.50 -9.85
N LEU A 69 6.67 3.65 -9.90
CA LEU A 69 5.89 3.45 -11.12
C LEU A 69 6.29 4.45 -12.21
N ASP A 70 6.42 5.73 -11.88
CA ASP A 70 6.91 6.75 -12.81
C ASP A 70 8.31 6.42 -13.34
N HIS A 71 9.18 5.86 -12.49
CA HIS A 71 10.48 5.39 -12.91
C HIS A 71 10.36 4.21 -13.90
N VAL A 72 9.41 3.30 -13.72
CA VAL A 72 9.15 2.22 -14.69
C VAL A 72 8.71 2.81 -16.04
N PHE A 73 7.91 3.88 -16.06
CA PHE A 73 7.56 4.56 -17.31
C PHE A 73 8.77 5.17 -18.01
N ASN A 74 9.69 5.76 -17.26
CA ASN A 74 10.95 6.26 -17.81
C ASN A 74 11.83 5.13 -18.38
N ILE A 75 11.90 4.00 -17.68
CA ILE A 75 12.55 2.78 -18.16
C ILE A 75 11.90 2.32 -19.49
N HIS A 76 10.58 2.28 -19.52
CA HIS A 76 9.84 1.90 -20.73
C HIS A 76 10.17 2.79 -21.91
N TYR A 77 10.17 4.12 -21.73
CA TYR A 77 10.57 5.05 -22.77
C TYR A 77 11.99 4.81 -23.28
N ASN A 78 12.94 4.58 -22.38
CA ASN A 78 14.32 4.27 -22.71
C ASN A 78 14.46 2.94 -23.47
N LEU A 79 13.76 1.88 -23.03
CA LEU A 79 13.72 0.60 -23.72
C LEU A 79 13.11 0.69 -25.12
N CYS A 80 12.04 1.47 -25.28
CA CYS A 80 11.44 1.72 -26.59
C CYS A 80 12.41 2.42 -27.57
N ASN A 81 13.32 3.21 -27.05
CA ASN A 81 14.36 3.92 -27.83
C ASN A 81 15.68 3.17 -27.91
N ASN A 82 15.84 2.07 -27.20
CA ASN A 82 17.06 1.27 -27.19
C ASN A 82 17.39 0.69 -28.57
N THR A 83 18.64 0.84 -29.00
CA THR A 83 19.09 0.43 -30.33
C THR A 83 19.00 -1.08 -30.52
N ASN A 84 19.38 -1.89 -29.53
CA ASN A 84 19.37 -3.35 -29.61
C ASN A 84 17.95 -3.89 -29.73
N LEU A 85 16.98 -3.33 -28.96
CA LEU A 85 15.58 -3.67 -29.09
C LEU A 85 14.97 -3.19 -30.41
N LYS A 86 15.42 -2.05 -30.94
CA LYS A 86 15.03 -1.61 -32.29
C LYS A 86 15.55 -2.56 -33.38
N MET A 87 16.79 -3.00 -33.29
CA MET A 87 17.37 -3.98 -34.22
C MET A 87 16.69 -5.34 -34.12
N LEU A 88 16.32 -5.77 -32.92
CA LEU A 88 15.53 -6.98 -32.70
C LEU A 88 14.20 -7.00 -33.47
N ARG A 89 13.59 -5.83 -33.67
CA ARG A 89 12.34 -5.66 -34.45
C ARG A 89 12.52 -5.95 -35.95
N HIS A 90 13.71 -5.70 -36.46
CA HIS A 90 14.03 -5.80 -37.88
C HIS A 90 14.84 -7.04 -38.28
N SER A 91 15.64 -7.59 -37.36
CA SER A 91 16.58 -8.69 -37.62
C SER A 91 16.21 -9.90 -36.75
N PHE A 92 15.10 -10.54 -37.08
CA PHE A 92 14.39 -11.50 -36.23
C PHE A 92 15.18 -12.77 -35.89
N ASP A 93 16.03 -13.25 -36.81
CA ASP A 93 16.74 -14.54 -36.69
C ASP A 93 18.11 -14.40 -36.00
N SER A 94 18.51 -13.20 -35.65
CA SER A 94 19.79 -12.97 -34.98
C SER A 94 19.71 -13.30 -33.51
N SER A 95 20.31 -14.42 -33.08
CA SER A 95 20.56 -14.77 -31.69
C SER A 95 21.34 -13.69 -30.94
N TRP A 96 22.18 -12.95 -31.64
CA TRP A 96 23.01 -11.86 -31.15
C TRP A 96 22.13 -10.70 -30.59
N TYR A 97 21.21 -10.16 -31.41
CA TYR A 97 20.34 -9.08 -30.96
C TYR A 97 19.37 -9.51 -29.85
N SER A 98 18.98 -10.80 -29.86
CA SER A 98 18.19 -11.35 -28.76
C SER A 98 18.97 -11.34 -27.44
N SER A 99 20.24 -11.74 -27.47
CA SER A 99 21.10 -11.72 -26.29
C SER A 99 21.36 -10.31 -25.77
N LEU A 100 21.68 -9.36 -26.68
CA LEU A 100 21.86 -7.96 -26.30
C LEU A 100 20.58 -7.35 -25.74
N GLY A 101 19.45 -7.60 -26.37
CA GLY A 101 18.13 -7.11 -25.87
C GLY A 101 17.78 -7.64 -24.49
N ILE A 102 18.08 -8.93 -24.20
CA ILE A 102 17.90 -9.51 -22.86
C ILE A 102 18.83 -8.83 -21.85
N THR A 103 20.09 -8.57 -22.24
CA THR A 103 21.05 -7.90 -21.35
C THR A 103 20.57 -6.49 -21.00
N ASP A 104 20.16 -5.71 -22.00
CA ASP A 104 19.62 -4.36 -21.78
C ASP A 104 18.37 -4.38 -20.90
N MET A 105 17.41 -5.28 -21.18
CA MET A 105 16.23 -5.42 -20.32
C MET A 105 16.60 -5.78 -18.88
N ARG A 106 17.63 -6.63 -18.68
CA ARG A 106 18.10 -6.99 -17.33
C ARG A 106 18.74 -5.82 -16.60
N GLU A 107 19.52 -5.00 -17.29
CA GLU A 107 20.08 -3.78 -16.70
C GLU A 107 18.97 -2.82 -16.25
N PHE A 108 17.99 -2.60 -17.10
CA PHE A 108 16.85 -1.75 -16.76
C PHE A 108 15.98 -2.33 -15.63
N ALA A 109 15.73 -3.64 -15.61
CA ALA A 109 15.02 -4.28 -14.50
C ALA A 109 15.78 -4.17 -13.18
N SER A 110 17.12 -4.19 -13.23
CA SER A 110 17.95 -4.04 -12.03
C SER A 110 18.04 -2.61 -11.52
N ALA A 111 17.67 -1.63 -12.33
CA ALA A 111 17.67 -0.22 -11.95
C ALA A 111 16.46 0.18 -11.08
N ASN A 112 15.42 -0.65 -11.03
CA ASN A 112 14.22 -0.37 -10.22
C ASN A 112 13.88 -1.61 -9.36
N PRO A 113 13.89 -1.49 -8.02
CA PRO A 113 13.64 -2.62 -7.14
C PRO A 113 12.22 -3.19 -7.26
N LEU A 114 11.26 -2.38 -7.75
CA LEU A 114 9.88 -2.80 -7.96
C LEU A 114 9.74 -3.75 -9.17
N VAL A 115 10.71 -3.80 -10.10
CA VAL A 115 10.64 -4.60 -11.32
C VAL A 115 11.44 -5.89 -11.16
N SER A 116 10.76 -7.02 -11.07
CA SER A 116 11.41 -8.33 -10.99
C SER A 116 11.82 -8.86 -12.36
N ASP A 117 11.04 -8.58 -13.42
CA ASP A 117 11.31 -9.03 -14.79
C ASP A 117 10.71 -8.08 -15.83
N ILE A 118 11.28 -8.11 -17.04
CA ILE A 118 10.75 -7.40 -18.22
C ILE A 118 10.52 -8.42 -19.32
N ILE A 119 9.31 -8.40 -19.87
CA ILE A 119 8.86 -9.32 -20.90
C ILE A 119 8.66 -8.56 -22.21
N TYR A 120 9.28 -9.02 -23.27
CA TYR A 120 9.10 -8.53 -24.63
C TYR A 120 8.35 -9.58 -25.45
N ILE A 121 7.22 -9.21 -26.03
CA ILE A 121 6.44 -10.11 -26.89
C ILE A 121 6.20 -9.44 -28.25
N GLN A 122 6.60 -10.12 -29.32
CA GLN A 122 6.31 -9.63 -30.65
C GLN A 122 4.99 -10.24 -31.17
N LYS A 123 4.11 -9.38 -31.67
CA LYS A 123 2.76 -9.77 -32.09
C LYS A 123 2.73 -10.65 -33.34
N ASN A 124 3.58 -10.39 -34.33
CA ASN A 124 3.47 -10.98 -35.67
C ASN A 124 4.51 -12.06 -35.97
N GLY A 125 5.30 -12.50 -35.05
CA GLY A 125 6.37 -13.45 -35.34
C GLY A 125 6.69 -14.40 -34.20
N GLY A 126 6.04 -14.21 -33.08
CA GLY A 126 6.09 -15.16 -31.98
C GLY A 126 7.38 -15.16 -31.18
N LYS A 127 8.31 -14.19 -31.37
CA LYS A 127 9.45 -14.07 -30.44
C LYS A 127 8.99 -13.51 -29.09
N VAL A 128 9.43 -14.19 -28.06
CA VAL A 128 9.20 -13.84 -26.68
C VAL A 128 10.53 -13.87 -25.95
N LEU A 129 10.83 -12.79 -25.24
CA LEU A 129 12.03 -12.66 -24.43
C LEU A 129 11.65 -12.23 -23.04
N ALA A 130 12.32 -12.76 -22.04
CA ALA A 130 12.28 -12.28 -20.67
C ALA A 130 13.70 -12.16 -20.15
N CYS A 131 13.93 -11.23 -19.23
CA CYS A 131 15.29 -11.01 -18.77
C CYS A 131 15.73 -11.98 -17.67
N LYS A 132 14.81 -12.57 -16.91
CA LYS A 132 15.13 -13.51 -15.81
C LYS A 132 14.37 -14.83 -15.92
N ASN A 133 13.09 -14.82 -16.22
CA ASN A 133 12.23 -15.98 -16.18
C ASN A 133 11.94 -16.55 -17.59
N TYR A 134 11.30 -17.70 -17.62
CA TYR A 134 11.02 -18.38 -18.87
C TYR A 134 9.61 -18.08 -19.37
N ILE A 135 9.48 -17.75 -20.66
CA ILE A 135 8.21 -17.58 -21.34
C ILE A 135 8.14 -18.53 -22.53
N TYR A 136 7.01 -19.14 -22.72
CA TYR A 136 6.76 -20.01 -23.86
C TYR A 136 5.40 -19.72 -24.49
N LYS A 137 5.27 -20.11 -25.76
CA LYS A 137 4.03 -20.03 -26.52
C LYS A 137 3.43 -21.43 -26.64
N SER A 138 2.15 -21.54 -26.33
CA SER A 138 1.36 -22.76 -26.53
C SER A 138 -0.03 -22.39 -27.03
N ASN A 139 -0.50 -23.05 -28.11
CA ASN A 139 -1.83 -22.80 -28.73
C ASN A 139 -2.11 -21.31 -29.02
N ASP A 140 -1.09 -20.60 -29.57
CA ASP A 140 -1.13 -19.16 -29.83
C ASP A 140 -1.28 -18.25 -28.61
N GLU A 141 -1.11 -18.80 -27.41
CA GLU A 141 -1.10 -18.08 -26.15
C GLU A 141 0.28 -18.06 -25.52
N TYR A 142 0.55 -17.01 -24.73
CA TYR A 142 1.84 -16.83 -24.05
C TYR A 142 1.72 -17.12 -22.57
N TYR A 143 2.70 -17.84 -22.04
CA TYR A 143 2.72 -18.26 -20.65
C TYR A 143 4.06 -17.85 -20.00
N PHE A 144 3.96 -17.21 -18.85
CA PHE A 144 5.08 -16.91 -17.96
C PHE A 144 5.27 -18.10 -17.00
N SER A 145 6.48 -18.61 -16.92
CA SER A 145 6.77 -19.79 -16.09
C SER A 145 7.79 -19.48 -15.02
N ILE A 146 7.42 -19.72 -13.77
CA ILE A 146 8.31 -19.70 -12.60
C ILE A 146 8.18 -21.05 -11.89
N ASN A 147 9.31 -21.70 -11.59
CA ASN A 147 9.34 -22.97 -10.85
C ASN A 147 8.37 -24.04 -11.43
N HIS A 148 8.35 -24.15 -12.75
CA HIS A 148 7.47 -25.06 -13.50
C HIS A 148 5.96 -24.77 -13.43
N LYS A 149 5.58 -23.68 -12.78
CA LYS A 149 4.20 -23.16 -12.76
C LYS A 149 4.02 -22.15 -13.88
N ALA A 150 2.87 -22.18 -14.54
CA ALA A 150 2.58 -21.35 -15.69
C ALA A 150 1.40 -20.42 -15.47
N LEU A 151 1.56 -19.17 -15.88
CA LEU A 151 0.51 -18.17 -15.85
C LEU A 151 0.34 -17.58 -17.25
N LYS A 152 -0.88 -17.56 -17.76
CA LYS A 152 -1.21 -17.01 -19.07
C LYS A 152 -1.06 -15.49 -19.07
N ILE A 153 -0.31 -14.96 -20.04
CA ILE A 153 -0.14 -13.52 -20.24
C ILE A 153 -1.24 -13.01 -21.17
N PRO A 154 -1.98 -11.96 -20.81
CA PRO A 154 -3.10 -11.44 -21.58
C PRO A 154 -2.65 -10.53 -22.73
N VAL A 155 -1.92 -11.07 -23.70
CA VAL A 155 -1.40 -10.31 -24.85
C VAL A 155 -2.54 -9.76 -25.70
N GLY A 156 -2.42 -8.51 -26.13
CA GLY A 156 -3.39 -7.84 -27.02
C GLY A 156 -4.71 -7.42 -26.35
N LYS A 157 -4.90 -7.70 -25.08
CA LYS A 157 -6.15 -7.33 -24.37
C LYS A 157 -6.09 -5.94 -23.75
N TYR A 158 -4.90 -5.43 -23.51
CA TYR A 158 -4.64 -4.17 -22.80
C TYR A 158 -3.79 -3.25 -23.70
N GLY A 159 -4.05 -1.97 -23.69
CA GLY A 159 -3.22 -0.97 -24.39
C GLY A 159 -3.88 -0.24 -25.55
N HIS A 160 -5.18 -0.32 -25.70
CA HIS A 160 -5.92 0.53 -26.63
C HIS A 160 -6.45 1.82 -25.99
N ASP A 161 -6.59 1.84 -24.68
CA ASP A 161 -6.96 3.05 -23.94
C ASP A 161 -5.70 3.82 -23.54
N ASN A 162 -5.70 5.12 -23.72
CA ASN A 162 -4.56 6.03 -23.50
C ASN A 162 -4.09 6.11 -22.03
N LYS A 163 -4.15 5.02 -21.28
CA LYS A 163 -3.77 4.96 -19.87
C LYS A 163 -2.85 3.77 -19.59
N ASN A 164 -1.90 4.00 -18.72
CA ASN A 164 -1.10 2.93 -18.14
C ASN A 164 -2.02 2.01 -17.34
N THR A 165 -1.90 0.72 -17.53
CA THR A 165 -2.77 -0.25 -16.87
C THR A 165 -1.94 -1.23 -16.06
N MET A 166 -2.29 -1.38 -14.81
CA MET A 166 -1.77 -2.42 -13.93
C MET A 166 -2.79 -3.55 -13.87
N VAL A 167 -2.34 -4.77 -14.06
CA VAL A 167 -3.21 -5.95 -14.08
C VAL A 167 -2.67 -7.00 -13.15
N TYR A 168 -3.51 -7.41 -12.21
CA TYR A 168 -3.25 -8.54 -11.34
C TYR A 168 -3.76 -9.82 -11.99
N ILE A 169 -2.83 -10.75 -12.24
CA ILE A 169 -3.12 -12.04 -12.83
C ILE A 169 -2.86 -13.11 -11.79
N LYS A 170 -3.87 -13.90 -11.48
CA LYS A 170 -3.82 -14.95 -10.47
C LYS A 170 -4.33 -16.27 -11.02
N ASN A 171 -3.63 -17.35 -10.68
CA ASN A 171 -4.17 -18.70 -10.70
C ASN A 171 -3.96 -19.35 -9.32
N GLN A 172 -4.32 -20.63 -9.16
CA GLN A 172 -4.26 -21.31 -7.84
C GLN A 172 -2.88 -21.30 -7.19
N GLU A 173 -1.80 -21.21 -8.00
CA GLU A 173 -0.43 -21.44 -7.53
C GLU A 173 0.54 -20.30 -7.83
N LEU A 174 0.19 -19.39 -8.74
CA LEU A 174 1.03 -18.29 -9.19
C LEU A 174 0.22 -17.02 -9.33
N SER A 175 0.79 -15.93 -8.89
CA SER A 175 0.21 -14.60 -9.00
C SER A 175 1.25 -13.63 -9.54
N LEU A 176 0.86 -12.78 -10.48
CA LEU A 176 1.71 -11.74 -11.06
C LEU A 176 0.96 -10.43 -11.12
N LEU A 177 1.65 -9.36 -10.78
CA LEU A 177 1.23 -8.01 -11.05
C LEU A 177 2.03 -7.51 -12.27
N LEU A 178 1.32 -7.23 -13.36
CA LEU A 178 1.92 -6.73 -14.58
C LEU A 178 1.56 -5.28 -14.80
N LEU A 179 2.55 -4.47 -15.12
CA LEU A 179 2.37 -3.10 -15.56
C LEU A 179 2.49 -3.05 -17.09
N PHE A 180 1.53 -2.40 -17.73
CA PHE A 180 1.47 -2.17 -19.17
C PHE A 180 1.57 -0.67 -19.45
N PRO A 181 2.76 -0.13 -19.66
CA PRO A 181 2.89 1.25 -20.10
C PRO A 181 2.31 1.37 -21.50
N ASN A 182 1.43 2.33 -21.66
CA ASN A 182 0.75 2.52 -22.94
C ASN A 182 1.67 3.18 -23.96
N VAL A 183 2.40 2.38 -24.70
CA VAL A 183 2.99 2.81 -25.97
C VAL A 183 2.42 1.93 -27.05
N ALA A 184 1.55 2.49 -27.86
CA ALA A 184 0.92 1.82 -28.99
C ALA A 184 1.98 1.43 -30.05
N SER A 185 2.74 0.39 -29.79
CA SER A 185 3.47 -0.30 -30.84
C SER A 185 2.57 -1.40 -31.42
N SER A 186 2.24 -1.28 -32.70
CA SER A 186 1.48 -2.33 -33.41
C SER A 186 2.26 -3.64 -33.54
N LYS A 187 3.56 -3.64 -33.25
CA LYS A 187 4.48 -4.74 -33.54
C LYS A 187 4.94 -5.56 -32.35
N TYR A 188 4.97 -4.97 -31.16
CA TYR A 188 5.43 -5.65 -29.94
C TYR A 188 4.74 -5.08 -28.70
N GLU A 189 4.79 -5.80 -27.60
CA GLU A 189 4.35 -5.38 -26.27
C GLU A 189 5.48 -5.59 -25.27
N LEU A 190 5.61 -4.68 -24.32
CA LEU A 190 6.49 -4.78 -23.17
C LEU A 190 5.64 -4.86 -21.91
N PHE A 191 5.95 -5.82 -21.06
CA PHE A 191 5.30 -6.01 -19.77
C PHE A 191 6.36 -5.97 -18.69
N TYR A 192 6.02 -5.36 -17.58
CA TYR A 192 6.87 -5.25 -16.39
C TYR A 192 6.26 -6.10 -15.29
N VAL A 193 7.00 -7.10 -14.87
CA VAL A 193 6.59 -7.96 -13.74
C VAL A 193 6.97 -7.23 -12.46
N ILE A 194 5.98 -6.87 -11.67
CA ILE A 194 6.16 -6.17 -10.41
C ILE A 194 6.51 -7.18 -9.31
N ASP A 195 7.50 -6.85 -8.52
CA ASP A 195 8.00 -7.71 -7.44
C ASP A 195 7.01 -7.69 -6.25
N SER A 196 6.32 -8.79 -6.07
CA SER A 196 5.36 -8.95 -4.97
C SER A 196 6.03 -8.97 -3.59
N ASP A 197 7.26 -9.52 -3.51
CA ASP A 197 8.00 -9.60 -2.24
C ASP A 197 8.46 -8.20 -1.81
N GLU A 198 8.86 -7.36 -2.77
CA GLU A 198 9.19 -5.96 -2.50
C GLU A 198 7.97 -5.18 -2.02
N ILE A 199 6.79 -5.38 -2.64
CA ILE A 199 5.55 -4.76 -2.16
C ILE A 199 5.24 -5.21 -0.74
N ILE A 200 5.30 -6.51 -0.45
CA ILE A 200 5.04 -7.05 0.89
C ILE A 200 6.04 -6.48 1.90
N ALA A 201 7.32 -6.39 1.55
CA ALA A 201 8.33 -5.80 2.42
C ALA A 201 8.02 -4.34 2.78
N ARG A 202 7.59 -3.56 1.81
CA ARG A 202 7.17 -2.16 2.05
C ARG A 202 5.91 -2.06 2.89
N LEU A 203 4.92 -2.91 2.66
CA LEU A 203 3.71 -2.97 3.49
C LEU A 203 4.05 -3.40 4.93
N ASN A 204 4.97 -4.37 5.10
CA ASN A 204 5.47 -4.79 6.42
C ASN A 204 6.10 -3.62 7.21
N ASN A 205 6.81 -2.73 6.53
CA ASN A 205 7.43 -1.56 7.17
C ASN A 205 6.41 -0.54 7.69
N MET A 206 5.15 -0.63 7.26
CA MET A 206 4.07 0.21 7.75
C MET A 206 3.42 -0.34 9.02
N LEU A 207 3.57 -1.64 9.29
CA LEU A 207 2.99 -2.26 10.47
C LEU A 207 3.58 -1.67 11.76
N SER A 208 2.75 -1.56 12.78
CA SER A 208 3.12 -1.11 14.12
C SER A 208 2.12 -1.66 15.13
N GLU A 209 2.31 -1.41 16.42
CA GLU A 209 1.33 -1.76 17.45
C GLU A 209 -0.08 -1.16 17.16
N GLU A 210 -0.12 -0.08 16.40
CA GLU A 210 -1.35 0.66 16.06
C GLU A 210 -1.95 0.26 14.72
N ILE A 211 -1.16 -0.42 13.84
CA ILE A 211 -1.54 -0.85 12.49
C ILE A 211 -1.38 -2.36 12.43
N SER A 212 -2.48 -3.08 12.54
CA SER A 212 -2.50 -4.53 12.53
C SER A 212 -2.42 -5.15 11.12
N GLY A 213 -2.90 -4.44 10.11
CA GLY A 213 -2.86 -4.91 8.72
C GLY A 213 -2.85 -3.78 7.70
N VAL A 214 -2.20 -4.03 6.58
CA VAL A 214 -2.11 -3.12 5.42
C VAL A 214 -2.39 -3.91 4.16
N TYR A 215 -3.18 -3.31 3.26
CA TYR A 215 -3.61 -3.94 2.02
C TYR A 215 -3.34 -3.04 0.82
N LEU A 216 -2.93 -3.65 -0.28
CA LEU A 216 -2.98 -3.06 -1.61
C LEU A 216 -4.12 -3.73 -2.37
N THR A 217 -5.08 -2.95 -2.87
CA THR A 217 -6.25 -3.47 -3.58
C THR A 217 -6.35 -2.86 -4.99
N ASP A 218 -7.08 -3.55 -5.88
CA ASP A 218 -7.48 -2.98 -7.15
C ASP A 218 -8.74 -2.11 -7.01
N SER A 219 -9.22 -1.54 -8.12
CA SER A 219 -10.43 -0.71 -8.17
C SER A 219 -11.73 -1.48 -7.85
N GLU A 220 -11.69 -2.81 -7.88
CA GLU A 220 -12.81 -3.70 -7.55
C GLU A 220 -12.73 -4.21 -6.11
N ASN A 221 -11.77 -3.70 -5.30
CA ASN A 221 -11.46 -4.15 -3.93
C ASN A 221 -10.89 -5.57 -3.83
N ASN A 222 -10.37 -6.14 -4.90
CA ASN A 222 -9.64 -7.39 -4.80
C ASN A 222 -8.26 -7.12 -4.19
N ILE A 223 -7.85 -7.94 -3.23
CA ILE A 223 -6.53 -7.81 -2.60
C ILE A 223 -5.47 -8.24 -3.59
N ILE A 224 -4.59 -7.31 -3.94
CA ILE A 224 -3.37 -7.55 -4.72
C ILE A 224 -2.26 -8.06 -3.80
N SER A 225 -2.05 -7.38 -2.69
CA SER A 225 -1.04 -7.72 -1.70
C SER A 225 -1.50 -7.32 -0.30
N ALA A 226 -1.06 -8.03 0.72
CA ALA A 226 -1.42 -7.79 2.10
C ALA A 226 -0.26 -8.09 3.04
N SER A 227 -0.23 -7.41 4.16
CA SER A 227 0.72 -7.65 5.25
C SER A 227 0.04 -7.45 6.61
N GLY A 228 0.40 -8.27 7.59
CA GLY A 228 -0.16 -8.25 8.94
C GLY A 228 -1.29 -9.26 9.15
N ASP A 229 -2.09 -9.02 10.19
CA ASP A 229 -3.26 -9.85 10.51
C ASP A 229 -4.44 -9.45 9.59
N TYR A 230 -4.80 -10.34 8.67
CA TYR A 230 -5.81 -10.11 7.65
C TYR A 230 -6.87 -11.19 7.65
N SER A 231 -7.51 -11.40 8.77
CA SER A 231 -8.55 -12.44 8.90
C SER A 231 -9.74 -12.25 7.95
N VAL A 232 -10.08 -11.05 7.54
CA VAL A 232 -10.97 -10.73 6.38
C VAL A 232 -10.86 -9.24 6.06
N PRO A 233 -10.58 -8.79 4.82
CA PRO A 233 -10.78 -7.40 4.48
C PRO A 233 -12.28 -7.14 4.44
N PRO A 234 -12.77 -6.20 5.20
CA PRO A 234 -14.15 -5.78 5.06
C PRO A 234 -14.37 -5.24 3.65
N VAL A 235 -15.52 -5.54 3.06
CA VAL A 235 -15.92 -5.00 1.77
C VAL A 235 -16.22 -3.52 1.93
N TYR A 236 -15.20 -2.68 1.76
CA TYR A 236 -15.36 -1.24 1.80
C TYR A 236 -15.54 -0.71 0.39
N ARG A 237 -16.50 0.17 0.21
CA ARG A 237 -16.56 1.01 -0.99
C ARG A 237 -15.44 2.04 -0.88
N LEU A 238 -14.36 1.82 -1.64
CA LEU A 238 -13.35 2.85 -1.82
C LEU A 238 -14.02 4.07 -2.46
N THR A 239 -14.07 5.16 -1.72
CA THR A 239 -14.36 6.46 -2.30
C THR A 239 -13.04 7.00 -2.87
N ASP A 240 -13.09 7.66 -4.03
CA ASP A 240 -11.92 8.20 -4.75
C ASP A 240 -11.11 9.26 -3.97
N SER A 241 -11.33 9.39 -2.68
CA SER A 241 -10.74 10.41 -1.82
C SER A 241 -10.08 9.81 -0.59
N TYR A 242 -9.00 10.45 -0.16
CA TYR A 242 -8.42 10.27 1.16
C TYR A 242 -9.52 10.21 2.22
N GLY A 243 -9.65 9.11 2.92
CA GLY A 243 -10.75 8.96 3.84
C GLY A 243 -10.41 8.11 5.05
N LEU A 244 -10.92 8.57 6.18
CA LEU A 244 -11.05 7.79 7.39
C LEU A 244 -12.44 7.13 7.35
N GLN A 245 -12.49 5.82 7.22
CA GLN A 245 -13.73 5.07 7.38
C GLN A 245 -13.70 4.33 8.71
N LYS A 246 -14.76 4.45 9.49
CA LYS A 246 -14.96 3.67 10.70
C LYS A 246 -15.94 2.55 10.41
N ASN A 247 -15.60 1.34 10.86
CA ASN A 247 -16.55 0.25 10.85
C ASN A 247 -17.77 0.63 11.74
N ASP A 248 -18.98 0.18 11.36
CA ASP A 248 -20.22 0.45 12.11
C ASP A 248 -20.17 -0.07 13.55
N GLU A 249 -19.33 -1.07 13.83
CA GLU A 249 -19.07 -1.59 15.17
C GLU A 249 -18.05 -0.76 15.98
N GLY A 250 -17.38 0.21 15.36
CA GLY A 250 -16.52 1.19 16.04
C GLY A 250 -15.13 0.70 16.46
N ASP A 251 -14.78 -0.56 16.21
CA ASP A 251 -13.53 -1.17 16.68
C ASP A 251 -12.42 -1.11 15.63
N GLU A 252 -12.75 -0.93 14.35
CA GLU A 252 -11.77 -0.81 13.27
C GLU A 252 -11.82 0.56 12.60
N ILE A 253 -10.66 1.14 12.40
CA ILE A 253 -10.47 2.40 11.68
C ILE A 253 -9.67 2.09 10.43
N ILE A 254 -10.22 2.44 9.27
CA ILE A 254 -9.58 2.21 7.98
C ILE A 254 -9.21 3.53 7.35
N TYR A 255 -7.97 3.59 6.92
CA TYR A 255 -7.40 4.71 6.18
C TYR A 255 -7.17 4.27 4.75
N THR A 256 -7.62 5.04 3.78
CA THR A 256 -7.44 4.76 2.35
C THR A 256 -6.67 5.87 1.66
N VAL A 257 -5.80 5.49 0.75
CA VAL A 257 -5.03 6.41 -0.10
C VAL A 257 -5.02 5.83 -1.50
N PRO A 258 -5.49 6.56 -2.53
CA PRO A 258 -5.44 6.08 -3.90
C PRO A 258 -4.00 6.03 -4.40
N VAL A 259 -3.66 4.98 -5.15
CA VAL A 259 -2.42 4.88 -5.94
C VAL A 259 -2.76 5.29 -7.37
N SER A 260 -2.07 6.28 -7.91
CA SER A 260 -2.33 6.87 -9.24
C SER A 260 -1.58 6.17 -10.36
#